data_a26cea6ab2ef3fe30a76be18c0bbc559
#
_entry.id   a26cea6ab2ef3fe30a76be18c0bbc559
#
_cell.length_a   1.000
_cell.length_b   1.000
_cell.length_c   1.000
_cell.angle_alpha   90.00
_cell.angle_beta   90.00
_cell.angle_gamma   90.00
#
_symmetry.space_group_name_H-M   'P 1'
#
loop_
_entity.id
_entity.type
_entity.pdbx_description
1 polymer ?
#
loop_
_entity_poly.entity_id
_entity_poly.type
_entity_poly.pdbx_seq_one_letter_code
_entity_poly.pdbx_strand_id
1 'polypeptide(L)'
;MDLEQLQDLADKKLKINDTELDLESLKTPQIHNEFLKHLTKFKLLLSKSQIEYYTQRKQKWEYYTGKASPEVYTLKPFSFKLLKTDVDKYLDADPELAKYKQKVDYIQTVVDFLDRTLKQISNRGFQIKNAIDWRKFTSGAI
;
A
#
# COMPACT_ATOMS: atom_id res chain seq x y z
N MET A 1 -1.62 10.90 5.03
CA MET A 1 -1.56 9.95 6.19
C MET A 1 -0.56 8.85 5.86
N ASP A 2 0.22 8.45 6.84
CA ASP A 2 1.08 7.28 6.72
C ASP A 2 0.33 5.98 7.10
N LEU A 3 1.02 4.84 6.96
CA LEU A 3 0.42 3.54 7.25
C LEU A 3 -0.09 3.43 8.69
N GLU A 4 0.70 3.88 9.67
CA GLU A 4 0.32 3.82 11.08
C GLU A 4 -0.93 4.65 11.35
N GLN A 5 -1.00 5.85 10.81
CA GLN A 5 -2.18 6.71 10.93
C GLN A 5 -3.42 6.07 10.29
N LEU A 6 -3.27 5.39 9.15
CA LEU A 6 -4.36 4.68 8.50
C LEU A 6 -4.81 3.45 9.31
N GLN A 7 -3.87 2.74 9.93
CA GLN A 7 -4.18 1.63 10.83
C GLN A 7 -4.95 2.11 12.06
N ASP A 8 -4.53 3.19 12.67
CA ASP A 8 -5.22 3.81 13.82
C ASP A 8 -6.62 4.29 13.43
N LEU A 9 -6.76 4.87 12.25
CA LEU A 9 -8.06 5.28 11.72
C LEU A 9 -8.99 4.08 11.53
N ALA A 10 -8.48 2.96 11.01
CA ALA A 10 -9.24 1.74 10.82
C ALA A 10 -9.70 1.16 12.17
N ASP A 11 -8.81 1.10 13.16
CA ASP A 11 -9.14 0.62 14.50
C ASP A 11 -10.28 1.44 15.12
N LYS A 12 -10.24 2.75 14.93
CA LYS A 12 -11.26 3.67 15.44
C LYS A 12 -12.59 3.53 14.71
N LYS A 13 -12.56 3.54 13.37
CA LYS A 13 -13.76 3.59 12.53
C LYS A 13 -14.50 2.25 12.42
N LEU A 14 -13.78 1.14 12.47
CA LEU A 14 -14.36 -0.20 12.37
C LEU A 14 -14.98 -0.71 13.68
N LYS A 15 -14.70 -0.04 14.78
CA LYS A 15 -15.26 -0.38 16.08
C LYS A 15 -16.79 -0.22 16.04
N ILE A 16 -17.51 -1.24 16.52
CA ILE A 16 -18.97 -1.26 16.53
C ILE A 16 -19.45 -1.03 17.97
N ASN A 17 -20.27 0.02 18.14
CA ASN A 17 -20.99 0.20 19.42
C ASN A 17 -22.20 -0.73 19.43
N ASP A 18 -22.14 -1.77 20.28
CA ASP A 18 -23.14 -2.82 20.33
C ASP A 18 -24.48 -2.38 20.96
N THR A 19 -24.53 -1.17 21.53
CA THR A 19 -25.77 -0.59 22.05
C THR A 19 -26.54 0.21 21.00
N GLU A 20 -25.95 0.50 19.83
CA GLU A 20 -26.52 1.33 18.77
C GLU A 20 -26.35 0.68 17.40
N LEU A 21 -26.73 -0.59 17.28
CA LEU A 21 -26.49 -1.40 16.07
C LEU A 21 -27.16 -0.86 14.82
N ASP A 22 -28.33 -0.25 14.94
CA ASP A 22 -29.04 0.42 13.85
C ASP A 22 -28.22 1.60 13.28
N LEU A 23 -27.69 2.47 14.17
CA LEU A 23 -26.86 3.59 13.77
C LEU A 23 -25.52 3.12 13.19
N GLU A 24 -24.92 2.09 13.78
CA GLU A 24 -23.68 1.49 13.28
C GLU A 24 -23.86 0.93 11.86
N SER A 25 -25.00 0.32 11.56
CA SER A 25 -25.30 -0.17 10.21
C SER A 25 -25.33 0.98 9.17
N LEU A 26 -25.89 2.11 9.53
CA LEU A 26 -25.99 3.28 8.64
C LEU A 26 -24.65 3.97 8.37
N LYS A 27 -23.66 3.77 9.24
CA LYS A 27 -22.30 4.33 9.05
C LYS A 27 -21.49 3.57 8.02
N THR A 28 -21.81 2.32 7.72
CA THR A 28 -21.01 1.45 6.87
C THR A 28 -20.70 2.03 5.49
N PRO A 29 -21.65 2.58 4.72
CA PRO A 29 -21.33 3.18 3.42
C PRO A 29 -20.37 4.37 3.50
N GLN A 30 -20.49 5.19 4.54
CA GLN A 30 -19.62 6.35 4.73
C GLN A 30 -18.19 5.92 5.06
N ILE A 31 -18.02 4.93 5.92
CA ILE A 31 -16.72 4.37 6.28
C ILE A 31 -16.09 3.74 5.04
N HIS A 32 -16.85 2.98 4.26
CA HIS A 32 -16.37 2.39 3.01
C HIS A 32 -15.86 3.46 2.05
N ASN A 33 -16.61 4.52 1.82
CA ASN A 33 -16.20 5.62 0.93
C ASN A 33 -14.94 6.33 1.41
N GLU A 34 -14.80 6.54 2.70
CA GLU A 34 -13.61 7.17 3.28
C GLU A 34 -12.35 6.37 2.96
N PHE A 35 -12.38 5.06 3.18
CA PHE A 35 -11.24 4.18 2.89
C PHE A 35 -11.03 3.97 1.40
N LEU A 36 -12.09 3.96 0.59
CA LEU A 36 -11.98 3.89 -0.87
C LEU A 36 -11.23 5.10 -1.44
N LYS A 37 -11.47 6.29 -0.91
CA LYS A 37 -10.73 7.51 -1.30
C LYS A 37 -9.25 7.38 -1.00
N HIS A 38 -8.90 6.88 0.17
CA HIS A 38 -7.50 6.62 0.52
C HIS A 38 -6.87 5.58 -0.41
N LEU A 39 -7.58 4.48 -0.68
CA LEU A 39 -7.09 3.43 -1.59
C LEU A 39 -6.80 4.00 -2.99
N THR A 40 -7.74 4.75 -3.54
CA THR A 40 -7.58 5.37 -4.87
C THR A 40 -6.36 6.27 -4.92
N LYS A 41 -6.18 7.12 -3.91
CA LYS A 41 -5.02 8.01 -3.79
C LYS A 41 -3.71 7.23 -3.77
N PHE A 42 -3.63 6.19 -2.95
CA PHE A 42 -2.40 5.39 -2.83
C PHE A 42 -2.13 4.53 -4.05
N LYS A 43 -3.17 4.04 -4.76
CA LYS A 43 -2.98 3.36 -6.05
C LYS A 43 -2.36 4.28 -7.10
N LEU A 44 -2.77 5.54 -7.15
CA LEU A 44 -2.17 6.53 -8.05
C LEU A 44 -0.71 6.84 -7.67
N LEU A 45 -0.43 6.95 -6.38
CA LEU A 45 0.94 7.12 -5.88
C LEU A 45 1.81 5.90 -6.18
N LEU A 46 1.25 4.70 -6.09
CA LEU A 46 1.95 3.46 -6.42
C LEU A 46 2.39 3.47 -7.88
N SER A 47 1.48 3.78 -8.80
CA SER A 47 1.78 3.87 -10.22
C SER A 47 2.91 4.87 -10.50
N LYS A 48 2.83 6.06 -9.90
CA LYS A 48 3.87 7.09 -10.02
C LYS A 48 5.22 6.61 -9.50
N SER A 49 5.23 5.97 -8.34
CA SER A 49 6.46 5.47 -7.72
C SER A 49 7.09 4.33 -8.52
N GLN A 50 6.28 3.46 -9.11
CA GLN A 50 6.77 2.40 -10.00
C GLN A 50 7.44 2.98 -11.24
N ILE A 51 6.88 4.02 -11.85
CA ILE A 51 7.48 4.71 -13.00
C ILE A 51 8.81 5.34 -12.59
N GLU A 52 8.88 6.02 -11.46
CA GLU A 52 10.13 6.59 -10.92
C GLU A 52 11.19 5.50 -10.72
N TYR A 53 10.81 4.36 -10.16
CA TYR A 53 11.71 3.24 -9.96
C TYR A 53 12.28 2.71 -11.29
N TYR A 54 11.42 2.49 -12.29
CA TYR A 54 11.87 2.01 -13.60
C TYR A 54 12.78 3.03 -14.30
N THR A 55 12.49 4.31 -14.18
CA THR A 55 13.33 5.38 -14.73
C THR A 55 14.72 5.35 -14.08
N GLN A 56 14.79 5.25 -12.76
CA GLN A 56 16.06 5.16 -12.02
C GLN A 56 16.80 3.86 -12.32
N ARG A 57 16.07 2.75 -12.45
CA ARG A 57 16.65 1.46 -12.81
C ARG A 57 17.33 1.52 -14.19
N LYS A 58 16.69 2.15 -15.17
CA LYS A 58 17.27 2.34 -16.50
C LYS A 58 18.56 3.17 -16.42
N GLN A 59 18.57 4.28 -15.69
CA GLN A 59 19.76 5.11 -15.51
C GLN A 59 20.90 4.32 -14.87
N LYS A 60 20.62 3.51 -13.86
CA LYS A 60 21.62 2.65 -13.21
C LYS A 60 22.10 1.54 -14.15
N TRP A 61 21.19 0.97 -14.95
CA TRP A 61 21.57 0.00 -15.97
C TRP A 61 22.55 0.60 -16.99
N GLU A 62 22.29 1.80 -17.46
CA GLU A 62 23.22 2.53 -18.36
C GLU A 62 24.57 2.75 -17.68
N TYR A 63 24.58 3.14 -16.42
CA TYR A 63 25.79 3.34 -15.64
C TYR A 63 26.61 2.05 -15.53
N TYR A 64 26.01 0.95 -15.12
CA TYR A 64 26.72 -0.32 -14.92
C TYR A 64 27.13 -1.01 -16.23
N THR A 65 26.51 -0.67 -17.35
CA THR A 65 26.85 -1.22 -18.67
C THR A 65 27.78 -0.33 -19.50
N GLY A 66 28.27 0.77 -18.92
CA GLY A 66 29.19 1.68 -19.60
C GLY A 66 28.51 2.61 -20.59
N LYS A 67 27.21 2.74 -20.58
CA LYS A 67 26.41 3.52 -21.54
C LYS A 67 26.00 4.91 -21.04
N ALA A 68 26.33 5.26 -19.79
CA ALA A 68 26.04 6.58 -19.25
C ALA A 68 26.95 7.65 -19.87
N SER A 69 26.58 8.93 -19.68
CA SER A 69 27.40 10.05 -20.18
C SER A 69 28.76 10.12 -19.48
N PRO A 70 29.80 10.68 -20.13
CA PRO A 70 31.12 10.81 -19.52
C PRO A 70 31.14 11.57 -18.20
N GLU A 71 30.26 12.57 -18.02
CA GLU A 71 30.15 13.34 -16.79
C GLU A 71 29.78 12.47 -15.59
N VAL A 72 28.94 11.45 -15.79
CA VAL A 72 28.52 10.52 -14.75
C VAL A 72 29.73 9.75 -14.20
N TYR A 73 30.61 9.27 -15.10
CA TYR A 73 31.80 8.52 -14.70
C TYR A 73 32.89 9.42 -14.12
N THR A 74 32.89 10.70 -14.42
CA THR A 74 33.77 11.67 -13.76
C THR A 74 33.42 11.84 -12.30
N LEU A 75 32.13 11.89 -11.99
CA LEU A 75 31.64 12.02 -10.61
C LEU A 75 31.66 10.71 -9.83
N LYS A 76 31.32 9.61 -10.49
CA LYS A 76 31.31 8.25 -9.90
C LYS A 76 31.96 7.27 -10.85
N PRO A 77 33.29 7.05 -10.74
CA PRO A 77 34.00 6.12 -11.61
C PRO A 77 33.50 4.68 -11.44
N PHE A 78 33.35 3.98 -12.55
CA PHE A 78 33.04 2.56 -12.59
C PHE A 78 33.77 1.93 -13.77
N SER A 79 34.76 1.10 -13.48
CA SER A 79 35.66 0.54 -14.48
C SER A 79 35.50 -0.94 -14.76
N PHE A 80 34.55 -1.61 -14.06
CA PHE A 80 34.33 -3.04 -14.25
C PHE A 80 33.53 -3.29 -15.53
N LYS A 81 33.93 -4.31 -16.29
CA LYS A 81 33.14 -4.83 -17.41
C LYS A 81 32.32 -5.98 -16.91
N LEU A 82 31.01 -5.75 -16.77
CA LEU A 82 30.08 -6.76 -16.27
C LEU A 82 29.57 -7.65 -17.39
N LEU A 83 29.41 -8.94 -17.09
CA LEU A 83 28.63 -9.85 -17.91
C LEU A 83 27.15 -9.47 -17.80
N LYS A 84 26.37 -9.72 -18.86
CA LYS A 84 24.92 -9.44 -18.84
C LYS A 84 24.20 -10.08 -17.67
N THR A 85 24.63 -11.28 -17.26
CA THR A 85 24.07 -12.02 -16.13
C THR A 85 24.39 -11.42 -14.76
N ASP A 86 25.41 -10.58 -14.67
CA ASP A 86 25.85 -9.97 -13.40
C ASP A 86 25.26 -8.57 -13.19
N VAL A 87 24.70 -7.94 -14.21
CA VAL A 87 24.15 -6.58 -14.13
C VAL A 87 23.03 -6.50 -13.09
N ASP A 88 22.14 -7.49 -13.05
CA ASP A 88 21.02 -7.51 -12.09
C ASP A 88 21.50 -7.53 -10.64
N LYS A 89 22.60 -8.20 -10.35
CA LYS A 89 23.18 -8.22 -9.00
C LYS A 89 23.61 -6.83 -8.55
N TYR A 90 24.22 -6.06 -9.46
CA TYR A 90 24.64 -4.69 -9.16
C TYR A 90 23.45 -3.74 -9.04
N LEU A 91 22.42 -3.93 -9.84
CA LEU A 91 21.18 -3.16 -9.74
C LEU A 91 20.46 -3.45 -8.41
N ASP A 92 20.34 -4.72 -8.04
CA ASP A 92 19.65 -5.14 -6.81
C ASP A 92 20.39 -4.67 -5.55
N ALA A 93 21.71 -4.55 -5.62
CA ALA A 93 22.55 -4.09 -4.51
C ALA A 93 22.81 -2.57 -4.53
N ASP A 94 22.35 -1.84 -5.53
CA ASP A 94 22.56 -0.39 -5.63
C ASP A 94 21.79 0.35 -4.52
N PRO A 95 22.50 1.09 -3.63
CA PRO A 95 21.84 1.72 -2.50
C PRO A 95 20.92 2.88 -2.87
N GLU A 96 21.18 3.59 -3.97
CA GLU A 96 20.30 4.66 -4.45
C GLU A 96 19.03 4.07 -5.05
N LEU A 97 19.15 3.03 -5.87
CA LEU A 97 18.02 2.34 -6.48
C LEU A 97 17.14 1.66 -5.41
N ALA A 98 17.77 1.12 -4.37
CA ALA A 98 17.08 0.50 -3.25
C ALA A 98 16.10 1.45 -2.55
N LYS A 99 16.42 2.73 -2.48
CA LYS A 99 15.52 3.75 -1.89
C LYS A 99 14.22 3.90 -2.69
N TYR A 100 14.31 3.88 -4.01
CA TYR A 100 13.13 3.93 -4.88
C TYR A 100 12.30 2.66 -4.78
N LYS A 101 12.95 1.50 -4.68
CA LYS A 101 12.27 0.23 -4.46
C LYS A 101 11.55 0.19 -3.12
N GLN A 102 12.19 0.64 -2.04
CA GLN A 102 11.59 0.71 -0.71
C GLN A 102 10.35 1.61 -0.69
N LYS A 103 10.38 2.71 -1.42
CA LYS A 103 9.22 3.60 -1.58
C LYS A 103 8.06 2.88 -2.25
N VAL A 104 8.32 2.15 -3.34
CA VAL A 104 7.29 1.33 -4.02
C VAL A 104 6.73 0.30 -3.07
N ASP A 105 7.58 -0.44 -2.37
CA ASP A 105 7.17 -1.50 -1.45
C ASP A 105 6.34 -0.94 -0.29
N TYR A 106 6.71 0.22 0.25
CA TYR A 106 5.92 0.88 1.28
C TYR A 106 4.51 1.24 0.79
N ILE A 107 4.41 1.87 -0.38
CA ILE A 107 3.12 2.27 -0.94
C ILE A 107 2.28 1.03 -1.27
N GLN A 108 2.90 -0.03 -1.80
CA GLN A 108 2.22 -1.30 -2.05
C GLN A 108 1.65 -1.89 -0.74
N THR A 109 2.41 -1.83 0.34
CA THR A 109 1.94 -2.29 1.66
C THR A 109 0.73 -1.49 2.13
N VAL A 110 0.72 -0.18 1.92
CA VAL A 110 -0.43 0.68 2.23
C VAL A 110 -1.65 0.29 1.39
N VAL A 111 -1.47 0.08 0.09
CA VAL A 111 -2.54 -0.35 -0.82
C VAL A 111 -3.12 -1.69 -0.36
N ASP A 112 -2.29 -2.66 -0.05
CA ASP A 112 -2.72 -3.99 0.42
C ASP A 112 -3.50 -3.89 1.74
N PHE A 113 -3.04 -3.06 2.67
CA PHE A 113 -3.74 -2.79 3.92
C PHE A 113 -5.14 -2.21 3.65
N LEU A 114 -5.23 -1.22 2.78
CA LEU A 114 -6.52 -0.56 2.46
C LEU A 114 -7.48 -1.53 1.74
N ASP A 115 -6.99 -2.37 0.84
CA ASP A 115 -7.79 -3.42 0.20
C ASP A 115 -8.39 -4.38 1.23
N ARG A 116 -7.59 -4.83 2.19
CA ARG A 116 -8.04 -5.71 3.27
C ARG A 116 -9.04 -5.02 4.19
N THR A 117 -8.80 -3.75 4.50
CA THR A 117 -9.71 -2.94 5.31
C THR A 117 -11.07 -2.79 4.64
N LEU A 118 -11.10 -2.54 3.33
CA LEU A 118 -12.35 -2.46 2.58
C LEU A 118 -13.14 -3.77 2.61
N LYS A 119 -12.45 -4.91 2.54
CA LYS A 119 -13.10 -6.23 2.69
C LYS A 119 -13.72 -6.40 4.07
N GLN A 120 -13.04 -5.98 5.13
CA GLN A 120 -13.57 -5.99 6.50
C GLN A 120 -14.79 -5.09 6.63
N ILE A 121 -14.78 -3.91 5.99
CA ILE A 121 -15.93 -3.00 5.98
C ILE A 121 -17.10 -3.65 5.26
N SER A 122 -16.87 -4.34 4.15
CA SER A 122 -17.93 -5.07 3.43
C SER A 122 -18.56 -6.17 4.28
N ASN A 123 -17.79 -6.80 5.17
CA ASN A 123 -18.29 -7.82 6.10
C ASN A 123 -18.97 -7.23 7.34
N ARG A 124 -18.81 -5.94 7.59
CA ARG A 124 -19.36 -5.25 8.76
C ARG A 124 -20.88 -5.38 8.87
N GLY A 125 -21.55 -5.32 7.72
CA GLY A 125 -23.01 -5.50 7.65
C GLY A 125 -23.45 -6.87 8.17
N PHE A 126 -22.74 -7.93 7.83
CA PHE A 126 -23.00 -9.28 8.33
C PHE A 126 -22.75 -9.40 9.83
N GLN A 127 -21.69 -8.79 10.33
CA GLN A 127 -21.36 -8.79 11.76
C GLN A 127 -22.46 -8.09 12.56
N ILE A 128 -22.95 -6.96 12.10
CA ILE A 128 -24.04 -6.20 12.72
C ILE A 128 -25.33 -7.03 12.69
N LYS A 129 -25.64 -7.63 11.54
CA LYS A 129 -26.82 -8.51 11.40
C LYS A 129 -26.75 -9.69 12.36
N ASN A 130 -25.60 -10.35 12.45
CA ASN A 130 -25.40 -11.47 13.37
C ASN A 130 -25.58 -11.05 14.83
N ALA A 131 -25.10 -9.88 15.21
CA ALA A 131 -25.28 -9.33 16.56
C ALA A 131 -26.76 -9.06 16.85
N ILE A 132 -27.52 -8.52 15.89
CA ILE A 132 -28.97 -8.30 16.00
C ILE A 132 -29.70 -9.63 16.15
N ASP A 133 -29.41 -10.62 15.33
CA ASP A 133 -30.03 -11.95 15.37
C ASP A 133 -29.75 -12.65 16.70
N TRP A 134 -28.52 -12.55 17.22
CA TRP A 134 -28.18 -13.09 18.54
C TRP A 134 -28.99 -12.45 19.65
N ARG A 135 -29.18 -11.13 19.62
CA ARG A 135 -30.01 -10.41 20.59
C ARG A 135 -31.47 -10.84 20.53
N LYS A 136 -32.03 -10.98 19.34
CA LYS A 136 -33.37 -11.49 19.15
C LYS A 136 -33.53 -12.90 19.75
N PHE A 137 -32.56 -13.77 19.46
CA PHE A 137 -32.53 -15.13 19.98
C PHE A 137 -32.50 -15.16 21.52
N THR A 138 -31.59 -14.39 22.13
CA THR A 138 -31.42 -14.36 23.59
C THR A 138 -32.56 -13.66 24.32
N SER A 139 -33.27 -12.75 23.65
CA SER A 139 -34.45 -12.07 24.23
C SER A 139 -35.77 -12.85 24.04
N GLY A 140 -35.74 -13.95 23.27
CA GLY A 140 -36.95 -14.73 22.99
C GLY A 140 -37.90 -14.05 22.00
N ALA A 141 -37.43 -13.06 21.24
CA ALA A 141 -38.23 -12.27 20.28
C ALA A 141 -38.41 -12.93 18.91
N ILE A 142 -37.89 -14.12 18.71
CA ILE A 142 -37.99 -14.88 17.46
C ILE A 142 -39.17 -15.85 17.49
#